data_a46c77bb4b40bfe6d65de1b9a741ac12
#
_entry.id   a46c77bb4b40bfe6d65de1b9a741ac12
#
_cell.length_a   1.000
_cell.length_b   1.000
_cell.length_c   1.000
_cell.angle_alpha   90.00
_cell.angle_beta   90.00
_cell.angle_gamma   90.00
#
_symmetry.space_group_name_H-M   'P 1'
#
loop_
_entity.id
_entity.type
_entity.pdbx_description
1 polymer ?
#
loop_
_entity_poly.entity_id
_entity_poly.type
_entity_poly.pdbx_seq_one_letter_code
_entity_poly.pdbx_strand_id
1 'polypeptide(L)'
;MANGIYSSYLPLRRIVRKIEQILREEMDKIDGQEVQFPVVMPASLWDESGRYDSIGDELLRFTDRNNAKMVLGMTHEEAAVHLVREYAQSYTKYPFMIYQIQTKFRDEARPRAGLIRVREFTMKDAYSFHTSQEDLEQYYEKCHAAYERIFERVGVPEVVSVKSDSGMMGGNISHEFMLLTPVGEDSIVLCDSCDYRANMEAAENISDIARDAESAALEKVYTPNVHTIEDVCNFFGDETKNSCKAVVYQQNVDDKYVVLFIRGDLEVNETKLVNFLGERSEERR
;
A
#
# COMPACT_ATOMS: atom_id res chain seq x y z
N MET A 1 17.83 13.72 17.98
CA MET A 1 17.90 12.29 17.74
C MET A 1 18.35 12.00 16.32
N ALA A 2 18.10 10.85 15.74
CA ALA A 2 18.47 10.54 14.36
C ALA A 2 17.35 10.95 13.37
N ASN A 3 17.66 10.97 12.07
CA ASN A 3 16.67 11.25 11.04
C ASN A 3 15.56 10.18 11.06
N GLY A 4 14.30 10.61 11.07
CA GLY A 4 13.13 9.72 11.17
C GLY A 4 12.85 9.15 12.57
N ILE A 5 13.60 9.54 13.61
CA ILE A 5 13.40 9.13 15.00
C ILE A 5 13.31 10.37 15.86
N TYR A 6 12.13 10.64 16.43
CA TYR A 6 11.82 11.89 17.10
C TYR A 6 11.25 11.67 18.49
N SER A 7 11.52 12.62 19.39
CA SER A 7 10.86 12.70 20.67
C SER A 7 9.62 13.59 20.58
N SER A 8 8.51 13.11 21.07
CA SER A 8 7.29 13.91 21.19
C SER A 8 7.36 14.83 22.39
N TYR A 9 7.31 16.15 22.19
CA TYR A 9 7.24 17.15 23.24
C TYR A 9 5.78 17.47 23.63
N LEU A 10 5.58 18.27 24.69
CA LEU A 10 4.28 18.46 25.35
C LEU A 10 3.10 18.77 24.41
N PRO A 11 3.17 19.71 23.44
CA PRO A 11 2.03 19.98 22.57
C PRO A 11 1.65 18.75 21.71
N LEU A 12 2.64 18.15 21.04
CA LEU A 12 2.41 16.97 20.20
C LEU A 12 1.86 15.80 21.03
N ARG A 13 2.44 15.53 22.20
CA ARG A 13 1.97 14.42 23.07
C ARG A 13 0.53 14.61 23.53
N ARG A 14 0.09 15.86 23.78
CA ARG A 14 -1.31 16.15 24.13
C ARG A 14 -2.26 15.88 22.96
N ILE A 15 -1.86 16.25 21.74
CA ILE A 15 -2.65 15.99 20.53
C ILE A 15 -2.75 14.49 20.29
N VAL A 16 -1.63 13.78 20.27
CA VAL A 16 -1.58 12.33 20.05
C VAL A 16 -2.48 11.58 21.04
N ARG A 17 -2.44 11.91 22.33
CA ARG A 17 -3.32 11.28 23.33
C ARG A 17 -4.81 11.49 23.05
N LYS A 18 -5.21 12.65 22.53
CA LYS A 18 -6.60 12.90 22.13
C LYS A 18 -7.00 12.06 20.92
N ILE A 19 -6.11 11.98 19.93
CA ILE A 19 -6.35 11.13 18.75
C ILE A 19 -6.44 9.66 19.16
N GLU A 20 -5.50 9.17 19.97
CA GLU A 20 -5.53 7.81 20.51
C GLU A 20 -6.84 7.50 21.24
N GLN A 21 -7.38 8.47 22.01
CA GLN A 21 -8.65 8.30 22.71
C GLN A 21 -9.83 8.19 21.72
N ILE A 22 -9.87 9.04 20.69
CA ILE A 22 -10.89 8.98 19.64
C ILE A 22 -10.84 7.63 18.94
N LEU A 23 -9.64 7.14 18.63
CA LEU A 23 -9.45 5.83 18.00
C LEU A 23 -10.02 4.70 18.87
N ARG A 24 -9.74 4.69 20.18
CA ARG A 24 -10.29 3.70 21.12
C ARG A 24 -11.80 3.72 21.12
N GLU A 25 -12.39 4.90 21.30
CA GLU A 25 -13.84 5.05 21.36
C GLU A 25 -14.55 4.57 20.10
N GLU A 26 -13.98 4.80 18.91
CA GLU A 26 -14.60 4.34 17.67
C GLU A 26 -14.35 2.84 17.40
N MET A 27 -13.20 2.29 17.81
CA MET A 27 -12.96 0.84 17.73
C MET A 27 -13.83 0.07 18.73
N ASP A 28 -13.99 0.56 19.95
CA ASP A 28 -14.84 -0.06 20.98
C ASP A 28 -16.33 -0.08 20.54
N LYS A 29 -16.80 0.98 19.83
CA LYS A 29 -18.18 1.02 19.29
C LYS A 29 -18.49 -0.06 18.24
N ILE A 30 -17.47 -0.62 17.64
CA ILE A 30 -17.60 -1.71 16.67
C ILE A 30 -17.13 -3.05 17.26
N ASP A 31 -17.24 -3.19 18.57
CA ASP A 31 -16.89 -4.38 19.36
C ASP A 31 -15.41 -4.78 19.29
N GLY A 32 -14.52 -3.82 19.04
CA GLY A 32 -13.07 -4.03 19.09
C GLY A 32 -12.59 -4.24 20.53
N GLN A 33 -11.63 -5.15 20.70
CA GLN A 33 -11.00 -5.46 21.98
C GLN A 33 -9.53 -5.00 21.96
N GLU A 34 -9.18 -4.05 22.83
CA GLU A 34 -7.81 -3.55 22.90
C GLU A 34 -6.87 -4.63 23.48
N VAL A 35 -5.80 -4.91 22.76
CA VAL A 35 -4.69 -5.77 23.17
C VAL A 35 -3.38 -5.00 23.05
N GLN A 36 -2.27 -5.58 23.47
CA GLN A 36 -0.95 -5.01 23.24
C GLN A 36 0.06 -6.12 22.95
N PHE A 37 0.68 -6.05 21.78
CA PHE A 37 1.76 -6.94 21.39
C PHE A 37 3.13 -6.31 21.69
N PRO A 38 4.18 -7.13 21.89
CA PRO A 38 5.54 -6.62 22.05
C PRO A 38 6.06 -5.99 20.75
N VAL A 39 6.88 -4.95 20.86
CA VAL A 39 7.55 -4.33 19.70
C VAL A 39 8.69 -5.20 19.19
N VAL A 40 9.39 -5.87 20.10
CA VAL A 40 10.45 -6.83 19.78
C VAL A 40 9.84 -8.21 19.71
N MET A 41 9.99 -8.87 18.57
CA MET A 41 9.40 -10.20 18.32
C MET A 41 10.43 -11.21 17.88
N PRO A 42 10.26 -12.50 18.23
CA PRO A 42 11.08 -13.57 17.68
C PRO A 42 10.93 -13.66 16.15
N ALA A 43 12.06 -13.84 15.45
CA ALA A 43 12.03 -14.02 13.99
C ALA A 43 11.21 -15.26 13.56
N SER A 44 11.09 -16.27 14.42
CA SER A 44 10.33 -17.50 14.12
C SER A 44 8.86 -17.26 13.73
N LEU A 45 8.22 -16.21 14.26
CA LEU A 45 6.86 -15.85 13.86
C LEU A 45 6.80 -15.36 12.39
N TRP A 46 7.83 -14.66 11.97
CA TRP A 46 7.97 -14.15 10.61
C TRP A 46 8.48 -15.21 9.62
N ASP A 47 9.31 -16.15 10.10
CA ASP A 47 9.70 -17.34 9.33
C ASP A 47 8.46 -18.21 9.02
N GLU A 48 7.57 -18.39 10.00
CA GLU A 48 6.33 -19.18 9.84
C GLU A 48 5.39 -18.58 8.78
N SER A 49 5.29 -17.26 8.70
CA SER A 49 4.49 -16.58 7.66
C SER A 49 5.20 -16.50 6.29
N GLY A 50 6.48 -16.85 6.22
CA GLY A 50 7.32 -16.67 5.04
C GLY A 50 7.74 -15.21 4.79
N ARG A 51 7.38 -14.28 5.70
CA ARG A 51 7.64 -12.85 5.52
C ARG A 51 9.03 -12.41 6.01
N TYR A 52 9.73 -13.24 6.76
CA TYR A 52 11.08 -12.91 7.23
C TYR A 52 12.04 -12.63 6.07
N ASP A 53 12.01 -13.43 5.02
CA ASP A 53 12.89 -13.31 3.86
C ASP A 53 12.26 -12.51 2.70
N SER A 54 10.92 -12.49 2.59
CA SER A 54 10.22 -11.81 1.49
C SER A 54 10.10 -10.30 1.68
N ILE A 55 10.15 -9.79 2.91
CA ILE A 55 10.20 -8.35 3.19
C ILE A 55 11.64 -7.87 3.04
N GLY A 56 11.82 -6.72 2.37
CA GLY A 56 13.12 -6.10 2.18
C GLY A 56 13.75 -5.52 3.45
N ASP A 57 14.67 -4.59 3.27
CA ASP A 57 15.46 -3.96 4.35
C ASP A 57 14.61 -3.10 5.31
N GLU A 58 13.35 -2.84 4.98
CA GLU A 58 12.43 -2.12 5.86
C GLU A 58 12.16 -2.86 7.19
N LEU A 59 12.26 -4.18 7.20
CA LEU A 59 12.18 -4.98 8.41
C LEU A 59 13.53 -4.98 9.13
N LEU A 60 13.62 -4.30 10.26
CA LEU A 60 14.84 -4.31 11.06
C LEU A 60 15.01 -5.66 11.75
N ARG A 61 16.09 -6.35 11.39
CA ARG A 61 16.50 -7.66 11.92
C ARG A 61 17.72 -7.50 12.81
N PHE A 62 17.75 -8.20 13.92
CA PHE A 62 18.89 -8.19 14.83
C PHE A 62 18.97 -9.51 15.61
N THR A 63 20.02 -9.68 16.39
CA THR A 63 20.19 -10.80 17.33
C THR A 63 20.24 -10.29 18.75
N ASP A 64 19.61 -11.01 19.67
CA ASP A 64 19.74 -10.74 21.09
C ASP A 64 21.11 -11.24 21.65
N ARG A 65 21.35 -11.02 22.95
CA ARG A 65 22.58 -11.46 23.62
C ARG A 65 22.79 -12.99 23.64
N ASN A 66 21.75 -13.77 23.38
CA ASN A 66 21.76 -15.23 23.33
C ASN A 66 21.85 -15.74 21.88
N ASN A 67 22.12 -14.85 20.92
CA ASN A 67 22.14 -15.10 19.48
C ASN A 67 20.79 -15.56 18.90
N ALA A 68 19.67 -15.27 19.57
CA ALA A 68 18.35 -15.49 19.01
C ALA A 68 18.02 -14.41 17.98
N LYS A 69 17.54 -14.81 16.81
CA LYS A 69 17.09 -13.87 15.75
C LYS A 69 15.81 -13.19 16.19
N MET A 70 15.80 -11.88 16.09
CA MET A 70 14.70 -11.00 16.50
C MET A 70 14.39 -9.99 15.40
N VAL A 71 13.19 -9.41 15.43
CA VAL A 71 12.77 -8.30 14.58
C VAL A 71 12.14 -7.18 15.42
N LEU A 72 12.22 -5.94 14.94
CA LEU A 72 11.35 -4.87 15.40
C LEU A 72 10.05 -4.88 14.60
N GLY A 73 8.93 -4.79 15.30
CA GLY A 73 7.60 -4.83 14.67
C GLY A 73 7.35 -3.68 13.71
N MET A 74 7.39 -3.95 12.43
CA MET A 74 6.90 -3.03 11.39
C MET A 74 5.38 -3.12 11.23
N THR A 75 4.80 -4.25 11.62
CA THR A 75 3.39 -4.60 11.68
C THR A 75 3.23 -5.79 12.64
N HIS A 76 2.04 -6.25 12.98
CA HIS A 76 1.84 -7.29 14.01
C HIS A 76 0.86 -8.39 13.61
N GLU A 77 0.65 -8.66 12.32
CA GLU A 77 -0.21 -9.76 11.85
C GLU A 77 0.24 -11.09 12.44
N GLU A 78 1.53 -11.36 12.44
CA GLU A 78 2.11 -12.60 12.97
C GLU A 78 1.80 -12.77 14.45
N ALA A 79 1.96 -11.71 15.24
CA ALA A 79 1.65 -11.75 16.68
C ALA A 79 0.15 -11.91 16.93
N ALA A 80 -0.70 -11.25 16.15
CA ALA A 80 -2.15 -11.36 16.23
C ALA A 80 -2.62 -12.80 15.91
N VAL A 81 -2.14 -13.36 14.82
CA VAL A 81 -2.46 -14.76 14.43
C VAL A 81 -1.95 -15.74 15.46
N HIS A 82 -0.74 -15.54 16.01
CA HIS A 82 -0.19 -16.40 17.06
C HIS A 82 -1.07 -16.41 18.31
N LEU A 83 -1.52 -15.23 18.79
CA LEU A 83 -2.44 -15.14 19.92
C LEU A 83 -3.78 -15.82 19.63
N VAL A 84 -4.36 -15.53 18.47
CA VAL A 84 -5.70 -16.03 18.10
C VAL A 84 -5.70 -17.54 17.90
N ARG A 85 -4.65 -18.12 17.34
CA ARG A 85 -4.49 -19.55 17.16
C ARG A 85 -4.57 -20.32 18.48
N GLU A 86 -4.08 -19.75 19.56
CA GLU A 86 -4.17 -20.35 20.90
C GLU A 86 -5.52 -20.06 21.58
N TYR A 87 -6.05 -18.85 21.41
CA TYR A 87 -7.25 -18.38 22.08
C TYR A 87 -8.54 -18.88 21.42
N ALA A 88 -8.63 -18.85 20.09
CA ALA A 88 -9.87 -19.05 19.33
C ALA A 88 -9.91 -20.40 18.61
N GLN A 89 -9.71 -21.49 19.33
CA GLN A 89 -9.71 -22.86 18.79
C GLN A 89 -11.12 -23.40 18.42
N SER A 90 -12.19 -22.69 18.76
CA SER A 90 -13.56 -23.06 18.43
C SER A 90 -14.24 -21.99 17.61
N TYR A 91 -15.00 -22.41 16.58
CA TYR A 91 -15.81 -21.49 15.76
C TYR A 91 -16.82 -20.68 16.57
N THR A 92 -17.21 -21.15 17.78
CA THR A 92 -18.13 -20.43 18.67
C THR A 92 -17.54 -19.13 19.25
N LYS A 93 -16.25 -18.90 19.08
CA LYS A 93 -15.57 -17.66 19.49
C LYS A 93 -15.57 -16.58 18.42
N TYR A 94 -15.91 -16.92 17.21
CA TYR A 94 -15.98 -16.02 16.07
C TYR A 94 -17.40 -15.45 15.87
N PRO A 95 -17.58 -14.27 15.27
CA PRO A 95 -16.52 -13.33 14.88
C PRO A 95 -16.01 -12.49 16.06
N PHE A 96 -14.82 -11.93 15.93
CA PHE A 96 -14.30 -10.94 16.87
C PHE A 96 -13.21 -10.09 16.21
N MET A 97 -12.91 -8.94 16.80
CA MET A 97 -11.83 -8.06 16.39
C MET A 97 -10.98 -7.68 17.59
N ILE A 98 -9.67 -7.75 17.42
CA ILE A 98 -8.69 -7.21 18.36
C ILE A 98 -7.95 -6.04 17.70
N TYR A 99 -7.57 -5.05 18.49
CA TYR A 99 -6.77 -3.92 18.00
C TYR A 99 -5.74 -3.49 19.04
N GLN A 100 -4.74 -2.76 18.58
CA GLN A 100 -3.78 -2.12 19.45
C GLN A 100 -3.44 -0.72 18.97
N ILE A 101 -2.89 0.09 19.87
CA ILE A 101 -2.22 1.34 19.55
C ILE A 101 -0.79 1.18 20.05
N GLN A 102 0.14 0.93 19.12
CA GLN A 102 1.50 0.51 19.46
C GLN A 102 2.53 1.14 18.54
N THR A 103 3.72 1.34 19.07
CA THR A 103 4.90 1.75 18.29
C THR A 103 5.23 0.70 17.23
N LYS A 104 5.52 1.20 16.03
CA LYS A 104 6.07 0.44 14.91
C LYS A 104 7.43 0.99 14.53
N PHE A 105 8.26 0.14 13.98
CA PHE A 105 9.54 0.54 13.42
C PHE A 105 9.66 0.01 11.99
N ARG A 106 9.93 0.93 11.05
CA ARG A 106 10.27 0.60 9.66
C ARG A 106 11.60 1.26 9.33
N ASP A 107 12.56 0.50 8.85
CA ASP A 107 13.90 1.04 8.50
C ASP A 107 13.82 1.80 7.17
N GLU A 108 13.05 2.88 7.19
CA GLU A 108 12.83 3.77 6.05
C GLU A 108 14.14 4.36 5.55
N ALA A 109 14.47 4.11 4.30
CA ALA A 109 15.72 4.55 3.70
C ALA A 109 15.83 6.09 3.60
N ARG A 110 14.69 6.77 3.37
CA ARG A 110 14.64 8.24 3.14
C ARG A 110 13.54 8.91 3.94
N PRO A 111 13.68 9.02 5.27
CA PRO A 111 12.73 9.76 6.10
C PRO A 111 12.65 11.22 5.65
N ARG A 112 11.43 11.74 5.50
CA ARG A 112 11.17 13.11 4.98
C ARG A 112 9.84 13.67 5.46
N ALA A 113 9.56 14.92 5.12
CA ALA A 113 8.30 15.60 5.42
C ALA A 113 7.94 15.59 6.92
N GLY A 114 8.91 15.81 7.80
CA GLY A 114 8.71 15.93 9.25
C GLY A 114 8.21 14.63 9.88
N LEU A 115 6.94 14.58 10.29
CA LEU A 115 6.33 13.41 10.92
C LEU A 115 5.57 12.50 9.93
N ILE A 116 5.52 12.85 8.64
CA ILE A 116 4.75 12.09 7.64
C ILE A 116 5.47 10.79 7.29
N ARG A 117 6.78 10.85 7.04
CA ARG A 117 7.58 9.68 6.70
C ARG A 117 8.76 9.51 7.65
N VAL A 118 8.57 8.67 8.65
CA VAL A 118 9.49 8.44 9.78
C VAL A 118 9.80 6.96 9.93
N ARG A 119 10.80 6.65 10.76
CA ARG A 119 11.18 5.25 11.06
C ARG A 119 10.42 4.67 12.23
N GLU A 120 10.20 5.48 13.28
CA GLU A 120 9.45 5.07 14.47
C GLU A 120 8.18 5.90 14.59
N PHE A 121 7.03 5.25 14.70
CA PHE A 121 5.73 5.89 14.76
C PHE A 121 4.72 5.05 15.53
N THR A 122 3.64 5.67 15.98
CA THR A 122 2.51 4.96 16.60
C THR A 122 1.49 4.63 15.53
N MET A 123 1.03 3.37 15.51
CA MET A 123 -0.03 2.89 14.61
C MET A 123 -1.17 2.34 15.44
N LYS A 124 -2.41 2.63 15.06
CA LYS A 124 -3.55 1.81 15.42
C LYS A 124 -3.69 0.74 14.36
N ASP A 125 -3.51 -0.50 14.71
CA ASP A 125 -3.74 -1.66 13.86
C ASP A 125 -4.81 -2.56 14.47
N ALA A 126 -5.70 -3.08 13.64
CA ALA A 126 -6.82 -3.92 14.03
C ALA A 126 -6.89 -5.15 13.14
N TYR A 127 -7.27 -6.26 13.75
CA TYR A 127 -7.31 -7.59 13.13
C TYR A 127 -8.64 -8.22 13.45
N SER A 128 -9.46 -8.52 12.45
CA SER A 128 -10.75 -9.17 12.62
C SER A 128 -10.73 -10.59 12.08
N PHE A 129 -11.47 -11.45 12.73
CA PHE A 129 -11.49 -12.89 12.49
C PHE A 129 -12.92 -13.34 12.31
N HIS A 130 -13.21 -14.03 11.20
CA HIS A 130 -14.55 -14.35 10.74
C HIS A 130 -14.68 -15.82 10.33
N THR A 131 -15.91 -16.33 10.28
CA THR A 131 -16.19 -17.69 9.81
C THR A 131 -16.67 -17.74 8.37
N SER A 132 -17.00 -16.60 7.77
CA SER A 132 -17.43 -16.50 6.37
C SER A 132 -16.96 -15.19 5.74
N GLN A 133 -16.87 -15.20 4.43
CA GLN A 133 -16.52 -14.01 3.65
C GLN A 133 -17.57 -12.90 3.80
N GLU A 134 -18.85 -13.28 3.81
CA GLU A 134 -19.94 -12.33 3.98
C GLU A 134 -19.88 -11.57 5.32
N ASP A 135 -19.59 -12.27 6.41
CA ASP A 135 -19.43 -11.67 7.74
C ASP A 135 -18.22 -10.72 7.76
N LEU A 136 -17.10 -11.10 7.11
CA LEU A 136 -15.93 -10.24 6.94
C LEU A 136 -16.27 -8.96 6.18
N GLU A 137 -16.99 -9.05 5.07
CA GLU A 137 -17.38 -7.90 4.24
C GLU A 137 -18.30 -6.94 5.01
N GLN A 138 -19.28 -7.48 5.73
CA GLN A 138 -20.16 -6.64 6.59
C GLN A 138 -19.37 -5.96 7.70
N TYR A 139 -18.38 -6.63 8.27
CA TYR A 139 -17.52 -6.03 9.29
C TYR A 139 -16.56 -4.99 8.70
N TYR A 140 -16.08 -5.21 7.50
CA TYR A 140 -15.27 -4.24 6.77
C TYR A 140 -16.01 -2.90 6.59
N GLU A 141 -17.30 -2.94 6.21
CA GLU A 141 -18.14 -1.74 6.11
C GLU A 141 -18.30 -1.03 7.46
N LYS A 142 -18.43 -1.77 8.56
CA LYS A 142 -18.46 -1.17 9.91
C LYS A 142 -17.15 -0.47 10.24
N CYS A 143 -16.01 -1.08 9.88
CA CYS A 143 -14.69 -0.46 10.05
C CYS A 143 -14.55 0.79 9.20
N HIS A 144 -14.98 0.75 7.93
CA HIS A 144 -14.97 1.88 7.02
C HIS A 144 -15.73 3.08 7.62
N ALA A 145 -16.97 2.86 8.04
CA ALA A 145 -17.76 3.89 8.69
C ALA A 145 -17.15 4.40 10.02
N ALA A 146 -16.44 3.54 10.76
CA ALA A 146 -15.72 3.97 11.95
C ALA A 146 -14.56 4.91 11.60
N TYR A 147 -13.82 4.65 10.53
CA TYR A 147 -12.75 5.53 10.08
C TYR A 147 -13.28 6.89 9.61
N GLU A 148 -14.39 6.95 8.91
CA GLU A 148 -15.03 8.22 8.54
C GLU A 148 -15.32 9.07 9.78
N ARG A 149 -15.92 8.48 10.81
CA ARG A 149 -16.17 9.18 12.09
C ARG A 149 -14.88 9.59 12.81
N ILE A 150 -13.82 8.77 12.74
CA ILE A 150 -12.52 9.12 13.32
C ILE A 150 -11.97 10.38 12.66
N PHE A 151 -11.93 10.45 11.33
CA PHE A 151 -11.39 11.60 10.60
C PHE A 151 -12.22 12.86 10.83
N GLU A 152 -13.54 12.76 10.87
CA GLU A 152 -14.43 13.86 11.26
C GLU A 152 -14.10 14.37 12.68
N ARG A 153 -14.00 13.46 13.66
CA ARG A 153 -13.73 13.79 15.07
C ARG A 153 -12.33 14.35 15.32
N VAL A 154 -11.33 13.94 14.56
CA VAL A 154 -9.98 14.52 14.65
C VAL A 154 -9.86 15.86 13.94
N GLY A 155 -10.89 16.29 13.19
CA GLY A 155 -10.99 17.62 12.59
C GLY A 155 -10.39 17.71 11.19
N VAL A 156 -10.40 16.62 10.41
CA VAL A 156 -9.99 16.57 9.00
C VAL A 156 -11.12 15.99 8.12
N PRO A 157 -12.26 16.70 8.03
CA PRO A 157 -13.43 16.21 7.29
C PRO A 157 -13.23 16.14 5.77
N GLU A 158 -12.17 16.77 5.23
CA GLU A 158 -11.83 16.76 3.81
C GLU A 158 -11.16 15.44 3.36
N VAL A 159 -11.05 14.47 4.24
CA VAL A 159 -10.54 13.14 3.90
C VAL A 159 -11.57 12.40 3.06
N VAL A 160 -11.11 11.81 1.96
CA VAL A 160 -11.91 10.96 1.07
C VAL A 160 -11.41 9.53 1.09
N SER A 161 -12.33 8.57 1.12
CA SER A 161 -11.98 7.17 0.94
C SER A 161 -11.84 6.86 -0.55
N VAL A 162 -10.75 6.22 -0.93
CA VAL A 162 -10.46 5.82 -2.30
C VAL A 162 -10.13 4.32 -2.35
N LYS A 163 -10.54 3.65 -3.41
CA LYS A 163 -10.11 2.28 -3.70
C LYS A 163 -8.60 2.27 -3.91
N SER A 164 -7.90 1.35 -3.28
CA SER A 164 -6.45 1.23 -3.35
C SER A 164 -6.00 -0.19 -3.71
N ASP A 165 -4.74 -0.31 -4.07
CA ASP A 165 -4.08 -1.60 -4.20
C ASP A 165 -3.84 -2.21 -2.81
N SER A 166 -3.99 -3.53 -2.68
CA SER A 166 -3.77 -4.23 -1.40
C SER A 166 -2.28 -4.41 -1.06
N GLY A 167 -1.40 -4.19 -2.02
CA GLY A 167 0.05 -4.29 -1.86
C GLY A 167 0.50 -5.66 -1.36
N MET A 168 1.56 -5.67 -0.55
CA MET A 168 2.11 -6.89 0.05
C MET A 168 1.22 -7.55 1.11
N MET A 169 0.16 -6.88 1.55
CA MET A 169 -0.77 -7.42 2.55
C MET A 169 -1.75 -8.42 1.92
N GLY A 170 -1.95 -8.35 0.61
CA GLY A 170 -2.89 -9.19 -0.11
C GLY A 170 -4.36 -8.83 0.16
N GLY A 171 -5.28 -9.62 -0.39
CA GLY A 171 -6.72 -9.39 -0.30
C GLY A 171 -7.29 -8.77 -1.57
N ASN A 172 -8.63 -8.79 -1.68
CA ASN A 172 -9.34 -8.36 -2.89
C ASN A 172 -9.88 -6.93 -2.80
N ILE A 173 -9.99 -6.38 -1.59
CA ILE A 173 -10.55 -5.06 -1.32
C ILE A 173 -9.60 -4.30 -0.41
N SER A 174 -9.24 -3.10 -0.83
CA SER A 174 -8.44 -2.18 -0.03
C SER A 174 -8.91 -0.74 -0.26
N HIS A 175 -8.93 0.05 0.80
CA HIS A 175 -9.23 1.48 0.74
C HIS A 175 -8.17 2.27 1.50
N GLU A 176 -7.90 3.46 1.01
CA GLU A 176 -7.10 4.47 1.66
C GLU A 176 -7.94 5.72 1.95
N PHE A 177 -7.73 6.30 3.12
CA PHE A 177 -8.34 7.58 3.48
C PHE A 177 -7.35 8.71 3.19
N MET A 178 -7.60 9.47 2.13
CA MET A 178 -6.69 10.47 1.57
C MET A 178 -7.18 11.88 1.90
N LEU A 179 -6.31 12.70 2.52
CA LEU A 179 -6.57 14.12 2.72
C LEU A 179 -6.26 14.89 1.44
N LEU A 180 -7.25 15.60 0.91
CA LEU A 180 -7.08 16.45 -0.25
C LEU A 180 -6.30 17.71 0.13
N THR A 181 -5.05 17.80 -0.30
CA THR A 181 -4.16 18.93 0.03
C THR A 181 -3.14 19.18 -1.08
N PRO A 182 -2.83 20.47 -1.38
CA PRO A 182 -1.83 20.81 -2.40
C PRO A 182 -0.39 20.37 -2.05
N VAL A 183 -0.13 20.02 -0.79
CA VAL A 183 1.19 19.56 -0.32
C VAL A 183 1.32 18.03 -0.33
N GLY A 184 0.28 17.31 -0.77
CA GLY A 184 0.31 15.87 -0.95
C GLY A 184 1.28 15.44 -2.05
N GLU A 185 1.81 14.23 -1.94
CA GLU A 185 2.76 13.66 -2.92
C GLU A 185 2.05 12.77 -3.94
N ASP A 186 0.87 12.21 -3.58
CA ASP A 186 0.15 11.26 -4.39
C ASP A 186 -0.97 11.90 -5.21
N SER A 187 -1.32 11.26 -6.32
CA SER A 187 -2.48 11.63 -7.14
C SER A 187 -3.58 10.60 -6.99
N ILE A 188 -4.83 11.08 -6.94
CA ILE A 188 -6.01 10.22 -6.89
C ILE A 188 -6.96 10.57 -8.03
N VAL A 189 -7.76 9.59 -8.43
CA VAL A 189 -8.78 9.74 -9.46
C VAL A 189 -10.14 9.86 -8.78
N LEU A 190 -10.85 10.95 -9.06
CA LEU A 190 -12.21 11.20 -8.60
C LEU A 190 -13.10 11.41 -9.83
N CYS A 191 -14.24 10.73 -9.90
CA CYS A 191 -15.21 10.95 -10.97
C CYS A 191 -16.18 12.06 -10.57
N ASP A 192 -16.42 13.00 -11.48
CA ASP A 192 -17.39 14.10 -11.27
C ASP A 192 -18.84 13.65 -11.46
N SER A 193 -19.05 12.46 -12.02
CA SER A 193 -20.40 11.98 -12.42
C SER A 193 -20.90 10.78 -11.61
N CYS A 194 -20.02 10.10 -10.88
CA CYS A 194 -20.38 8.97 -10.02
C CYS A 194 -19.44 8.90 -8.81
N ASP A 195 -19.66 7.92 -7.94
CA ASP A 195 -18.87 7.72 -6.71
C ASP A 195 -17.52 7.02 -6.92
N TYR A 196 -17.06 6.89 -8.17
CA TYR A 196 -15.77 6.26 -8.45
C TYR A 196 -14.61 7.07 -7.89
N ARG A 197 -13.83 6.45 -7.02
CA ARG A 197 -12.66 7.03 -6.38
C ARG A 197 -11.58 5.96 -6.25
N ALA A 198 -10.37 6.25 -6.74
CA ALA A 198 -9.26 5.32 -6.68
C ALA A 198 -7.91 6.05 -6.60
N ASN A 199 -6.91 5.41 -5.98
CA ASN A 199 -5.53 5.84 -6.16
C ASN A 199 -5.03 5.44 -7.55
N MET A 200 -3.85 5.90 -7.95
CA MET A 200 -3.32 5.64 -9.31
C MET A 200 -3.03 4.17 -9.57
N GLU A 201 -2.73 3.40 -8.53
CA GLU A 201 -2.40 1.97 -8.60
C GLU A 201 -3.66 1.11 -8.85
N ALA A 202 -4.80 1.51 -8.28
CA ALA A 202 -6.07 0.81 -8.42
C ALA A 202 -6.98 1.41 -9.50
N ALA A 203 -6.67 2.62 -10.00
CA ALA A 203 -7.51 3.28 -11.00
C ALA A 203 -7.56 2.50 -12.31
N GLU A 204 -8.77 2.30 -12.81
CA GLU A 204 -9.02 1.67 -14.11
C GLU A 204 -9.43 2.73 -15.12
N ASN A 205 -8.94 2.62 -16.35
CA ASN A 205 -9.39 3.45 -17.45
C ASN A 205 -10.00 2.57 -18.55
N ILE A 206 -10.97 3.12 -19.24
CA ILE A 206 -11.48 2.54 -20.48
C ILE A 206 -10.76 3.28 -21.61
N SER A 207 -9.91 2.56 -22.34
CA SER A 207 -9.25 3.15 -23.49
C SER A 207 -10.04 2.80 -24.75
N ASP A 208 -10.50 3.83 -25.47
CA ASP A 208 -11.06 3.66 -26.80
C ASP A 208 -9.93 3.30 -27.76
N ILE A 209 -9.73 2.00 -27.96
CA ILE A 209 -8.81 1.52 -28.97
C ILE A 209 -9.59 1.51 -30.28
N ALA A 210 -9.39 2.51 -31.11
CA ALA A 210 -9.86 2.46 -32.51
C ALA A 210 -9.10 1.33 -33.22
N ARG A 211 -9.80 0.23 -33.48
CA ARG A 211 -9.24 -0.94 -34.16
C ARG A 211 -9.32 -0.86 -35.71
N ASP A 212 -9.70 0.29 -36.26
CA ASP A 212 -10.20 0.38 -37.61
C ASP A 212 -9.19 0.91 -38.65
N ALA A 213 -7.92 1.01 -38.28
CA ALA A 213 -6.90 1.29 -39.28
C ALA A 213 -6.43 0.00 -39.94
N GLU A 214 -6.60 -0.14 -41.29
CA GLU A 214 -5.88 -1.15 -42.06
C GLU A 214 -4.38 -0.97 -41.79
N SER A 215 -3.71 -2.06 -41.38
CA SER A 215 -2.27 -2.02 -41.14
C SER A 215 -1.53 -1.68 -42.41
N ALA A 216 -0.79 -0.59 -42.42
CA ALA A 216 0.12 -0.26 -43.50
C ALA A 216 1.25 -1.30 -43.61
N ALA A 217 1.85 -1.40 -44.80
CA ALA A 217 3.00 -2.28 -45.02
C ALA A 217 4.18 -1.82 -44.13
N LEU A 218 4.92 -2.77 -43.56
CA LEU A 218 6.10 -2.48 -42.75
C LEU A 218 7.21 -1.87 -43.59
N GLU A 219 7.64 -0.67 -43.28
CA GLU A 219 8.71 0.05 -43.97
C GLU A 219 9.86 0.39 -43.04
N LYS A 220 11.08 0.35 -43.55
CA LYS A 220 12.27 0.88 -42.85
C LYS A 220 12.45 2.35 -43.20
N VAL A 221 12.42 3.22 -42.19
CA VAL A 221 12.66 4.64 -42.34
C VAL A 221 13.93 5.03 -41.60
N TYR A 222 14.80 5.81 -42.25
CA TYR A 222 16.00 6.35 -41.59
C TYR A 222 15.64 7.57 -40.78
N THR A 223 15.85 7.49 -39.46
CA THR A 223 15.49 8.53 -38.47
C THR A 223 16.75 9.09 -37.77
N PRO A 224 17.53 9.96 -38.43
CA PRO A 224 18.76 10.50 -37.86
C PRO A 224 18.47 11.43 -36.68
N ASN A 225 19.21 11.25 -35.57
CA ASN A 225 19.10 12.05 -34.34
C ASN A 225 17.71 12.01 -33.66
N VAL A 226 16.93 10.95 -33.87
CA VAL A 226 15.63 10.72 -33.26
C VAL A 226 15.81 9.68 -32.14
N HIS A 227 15.57 10.06 -30.89
CA HIS A 227 15.86 9.23 -29.71
C HIS A 227 14.69 9.03 -28.77
N THR A 228 13.72 9.95 -28.78
CA THR A 228 12.54 9.91 -27.91
C THR A 228 11.26 9.65 -28.72
N ILE A 229 10.19 9.24 -28.04
CA ILE A 229 8.85 9.13 -28.66
C ILE A 229 8.41 10.48 -29.27
N GLU A 230 8.68 11.58 -28.57
CA GLU A 230 8.37 12.91 -29.06
C GLU A 230 9.14 13.24 -30.35
N ASP A 231 10.44 12.89 -30.41
CA ASP A 231 11.26 13.09 -31.62
C ASP A 231 10.71 12.26 -32.78
N VAL A 232 10.32 10.98 -32.53
CA VAL A 232 9.73 10.11 -33.53
C VAL A 232 8.43 10.71 -34.07
N CYS A 233 7.53 11.12 -33.19
CA CYS A 233 6.25 11.70 -33.57
C CYS A 233 6.43 13.02 -34.33
N ASN A 234 7.33 13.88 -33.89
CA ASN A 234 7.65 15.12 -34.61
C ASN A 234 8.24 14.85 -36.01
N PHE A 235 9.10 13.83 -36.13
CA PHE A 235 9.68 13.45 -37.41
C PHE A 235 8.63 12.97 -38.43
N PHE A 236 7.63 12.21 -37.96
CA PHE A 236 6.54 11.70 -38.80
C PHE A 236 5.35 12.66 -38.89
N GLY A 237 5.31 13.75 -38.12
CA GLY A 237 4.18 14.68 -38.06
C GLY A 237 2.92 14.06 -37.42
N ASP A 238 3.12 13.15 -36.48
CA ASP A 238 2.06 12.43 -35.80
C ASP A 238 2.00 12.75 -34.30
N GLU A 239 0.94 12.35 -33.61
CA GLU A 239 0.77 12.52 -32.17
C GLU A 239 1.31 11.31 -31.39
N THR A 240 1.82 11.55 -30.17
CA THR A 240 2.37 10.49 -29.31
C THR A 240 1.38 9.39 -28.99
N LYS A 241 0.08 9.71 -28.94
CA LYS A 241 -0.99 8.71 -28.74
C LYS A 241 -1.12 7.67 -29.87
N ASN A 242 -0.64 7.99 -31.08
CA ASN A 242 -0.66 7.09 -32.24
C ASN A 242 0.62 6.23 -32.36
N SER A 243 1.60 6.47 -31.48
CA SER A 243 2.83 5.72 -31.45
C SER A 243 2.79 4.57 -30.42
N CYS A 244 3.70 3.64 -30.57
CA CYS A 244 3.89 2.53 -29.62
C CYS A 244 5.35 2.49 -29.19
N LYS A 245 5.57 2.38 -27.88
CA LYS A 245 6.92 2.15 -27.33
C LYS A 245 7.01 0.77 -26.69
N ALA A 246 8.19 0.18 -26.78
CA ALA A 246 8.53 -1.07 -26.10
C ALA A 246 9.34 -0.74 -24.84
N VAL A 247 8.87 -1.19 -23.69
CA VAL A 247 9.58 -1.05 -22.41
C VAL A 247 9.97 -2.45 -21.94
N VAL A 248 11.23 -2.64 -21.57
CA VAL A 248 11.77 -3.95 -21.19
C VAL A 248 11.93 -4.01 -19.69
N TYR A 249 11.38 -5.04 -19.10
CA TYR A 249 11.55 -5.37 -17.68
C TYR A 249 12.23 -6.72 -17.52
N GLN A 250 13.05 -6.86 -16.50
CA GLN A 250 13.63 -8.13 -16.07
C GLN A 250 12.97 -8.58 -14.78
N GLN A 251 12.44 -9.80 -14.78
CA GLN A 251 11.82 -10.40 -13.58
C GLN A 251 12.89 -10.80 -12.57
N ASN A 252 12.65 -10.54 -11.28
CA ASN A 252 13.65 -10.76 -10.25
C ASN A 252 13.79 -12.23 -9.84
N VAL A 253 12.77 -13.05 -10.07
CA VAL A 253 12.75 -14.47 -9.66
C VAL A 253 13.38 -15.36 -10.72
N ASP A 254 12.92 -15.25 -11.97
CA ASP A 254 13.27 -16.16 -13.06
C ASP A 254 14.32 -15.59 -14.01
N ASP A 255 14.78 -14.37 -13.80
CA ASP A 255 15.73 -13.64 -14.66
C ASP A 255 15.24 -13.50 -16.13
N LYS A 256 13.92 -13.63 -16.33
CA LYS A 256 13.27 -13.52 -17.65
C LYS A 256 13.02 -12.07 -18.02
N TYR A 257 13.02 -11.81 -19.32
CA TYR A 257 12.65 -10.50 -19.84
C TYR A 257 11.17 -10.47 -20.24
N VAL A 258 10.50 -9.39 -19.84
CA VAL A 258 9.14 -9.05 -20.25
C VAL A 258 9.21 -7.77 -21.08
N VAL A 259 8.66 -7.82 -22.29
CA VAL A 259 8.58 -6.65 -23.17
C VAL A 259 7.14 -6.18 -23.18
N LEU A 260 6.93 -4.95 -22.74
CA LEU A 260 5.64 -4.29 -22.73
C LEU A 260 5.54 -3.34 -23.91
N PHE A 261 4.53 -3.56 -24.76
CA PHE A 261 4.17 -2.61 -25.80
C PHE A 261 3.06 -1.71 -25.26
N ILE A 262 3.35 -0.43 -25.13
CA ILE A 262 2.44 0.55 -24.57
C ILE A 262 2.33 1.76 -25.50
N ARG A 263 1.17 2.40 -25.54
CA ARG A 263 0.94 3.62 -26.31
C ARG A 263 1.95 4.70 -25.90
N GLY A 264 2.47 5.46 -26.83
CA GLY A 264 3.62 6.35 -26.62
C GLY A 264 3.40 7.46 -25.61
N ASP A 265 2.17 7.90 -25.39
CA ASP A 265 1.78 8.93 -24.40
C ASP A 265 1.54 8.36 -23.00
N LEU A 266 1.61 7.05 -22.78
CA LEU A 266 1.37 6.40 -21.51
C LEU A 266 2.68 5.94 -20.87
N GLU A 267 2.70 5.86 -19.54
CA GLU A 267 3.78 5.27 -18.75
C GLU A 267 3.32 3.97 -18.09
N VAL A 268 4.27 3.06 -17.84
CA VAL A 268 3.99 1.82 -17.13
C VAL A 268 3.84 2.13 -15.65
N ASN A 269 2.74 1.69 -15.04
CA ASN A 269 2.61 1.69 -13.59
C ASN A 269 3.18 0.37 -13.06
N GLU A 270 4.26 0.47 -12.28
CA GLU A 270 5.01 -0.70 -11.79
C GLU A 270 4.17 -1.58 -10.85
N THR A 271 3.30 -1.00 -10.02
CA THR A 271 2.41 -1.77 -9.14
C THR A 271 1.41 -2.60 -9.95
N LYS A 272 0.81 -2.00 -10.99
CA LYS A 272 -0.08 -2.74 -11.89
C LYS A 272 0.65 -3.85 -12.65
N LEU A 273 1.90 -3.59 -13.03
CA LEU A 273 2.73 -4.60 -13.69
C LEU A 273 3.05 -5.76 -12.74
N VAL A 274 3.43 -5.48 -11.50
CA VAL A 274 3.65 -6.52 -10.46
C VAL A 274 2.39 -7.35 -10.25
N ASN A 275 1.23 -6.72 -10.13
CA ASN A 275 -0.05 -7.41 -9.95
C ASN A 275 -0.40 -8.29 -11.17
N PHE A 276 -0.08 -7.83 -12.37
CA PHE A 276 -0.31 -8.59 -13.61
C PHE A 276 0.63 -9.77 -13.76
N LEU A 277 1.91 -9.61 -13.44
CA LEU A 277 2.94 -10.65 -13.55
C LEU A 277 2.95 -11.63 -12.36
N GLY A 278 2.44 -11.21 -11.20
CA GLY A 278 2.53 -11.96 -9.94
C GLY A 278 3.91 -11.88 -9.26
N GLU A 279 4.84 -11.11 -9.80
CA GLU A 279 6.19 -10.96 -9.25
C GLU A 279 6.80 -9.59 -9.58
N ARG A 280 7.82 -9.19 -8.81
CA ARG A 280 8.56 -7.94 -9.03
C ARG A 280 9.48 -8.03 -10.24
N SER A 281 9.64 -6.92 -10.94
CA SER A 281 10.52 -6.76 -12.09
C SER A 281 11.18 -5.38 -12.06
N GLU A 282 12.32 -5.23 -12.72
CA GLU A 282 13.07 -3.97 -12.84
C GLU A 282 13.16 -3.54 -14.30
N GLU A 283 12.91 -2.26 -14.57
CA GLU A 283 13.07 -1.69 -15.90
C GLU A 283 14.53 -1.77 -16.33
N ARG A 284 14.75 -2.27 -17.55
CA ARG A 284 16.06 -2.31 -18.21
C ARG A 284 16.09 -1.29 -19.34
N ARG A 285 16.97 -0.31 -19.21
CA ARG A 285 17.21 0.73 -20.21
C ARG A 285 18.41 0.42 -21.09
#